data_7ea77d48aeecd9c1b9198f49f23d884e
#
_entry.id   7ea77d48aeecd9c1b9198f49f23d884e
#
_cell.length_a   1.000
_cell.length_b   1.000
_cell.length_c   1.000
_cell.angle_alpha   90.00
_cell.angle_beta   90.00
_cell.angle_gamma   90.00
#
_symmetry.space_group_name_H-M   'P 1'
#
loop_
_entity.id
_entity.type
_entity.pdbx_description
1 polymer ?
#
loop_
_entity_poly.entity_id
_entity_poly.type
_entity_poly.pdbx_seq_one_letter_code
_entity_poly.pdbx_strand_id
1 'polypeptide(L)'
;MTRAWRLVTEKKSPTPLAEALTSYFKQAGLTKRVQQAGIIESWAELVGPQIAAVTAPESVTPDGILRVRVATAPWANELSLMAPKILARLNAGRTGRVKEIRWMPGPI
;
A
#
# COMPACT_ATOMS: atom_id res chain seq x y z
N MET A 1 32.14 27.75 6.47
CA MET A 1 32.01 27.46 6.80
C MET A 1 31.57 26.98 6.60
N THR A 2 31.38 26.96 5.48
CA THR A 2 31.18 26.10 5.82
C THR A 2 30.67 25.77 6.99
N ARG A 3 30.51 26.59 7.71
CA ARG A 3 30.17 26.34 9.05
C ARG A 3 28.81 25.82 9.25
N ALA A 4 27.78 26.37 8.60
CA ALA A 4 26.43 25.95 8.80
C ALA A 4 26.22 24.48 8.40
N TRP A 5 26.73 24.13 7.28
CA TRP A 5 26.53 22.76 6.81
C TRP A 5 27.41 21.78 7.59
N ARG A 6 28.55 22.25 8.09
CA ARG A 6 29.38 21.42 8.95
C ARG A 6 28.67 21.12 10.26
N LEU A 7 27.96 22.09 10.77
CA LEU A 7 27.20 21.86 11.99
C LEU A 7 26.17 20.77 11.80
N VAL A 8 25.54 20.71 10.63
CA VAL A 8 24.58 19.67 10.32
C VAL A 8 25.25 18.29 10.26
N THR A 9 26.42 18.21 9.63
CA THR A 9 27.06 16.93 9.39
C THR A 9 27.92 16.48 10.56
N GLU A 10 28.55 17.40 11.25
CA GLU A 10 29.52 17.05 12.29
C GLU A 10 28.91 17.00 13.68
N LYS A 11 27.92 17.80 13.95
CA LYS A 11 27.27 17.74 15.24
C LYS A 11 26.48 16.45 15.33
N LYS A 12 26.48 15.88 16.49
CA LYS A 12 25.68 14.69 16.75
C LYS A 12 24.21 15.01 16.65
N SER A 13 23.85 16.23 16.96
CA SER A 13 22.46 16.67 16.89
C SER A 13 22.24 17.36 15.57
N PRO A 14 21.37 16.85 14.70
CA PRO A 14 21.03 17.54 13.49
C PRO A 14 20.28 18.83 13.79
N THR A 15 20.24 19.73 12.82
CA THR A 15 19.45 20.95 12.97
C THR A 15 17.97 20.61 13.07
N PRO A 16 17.17 21.49 13.66
CA PRO A 16 15.72 21.22 13.71
C PRO A 16 15.09 20.98 12.34
N LEU A 17 15.56 21.68 11.32
CA LEU A 17 15.05 21.45 9.97
C LEU A 17 15.38 20.04 9.49
N ALA A 18 16.62 19.61 9.68
CA ALA A 18 17.04 18.28 9.26
C ALA A 18 16.24 17.19 9.98
N GLU A 19 16.01 17.40 11.29
CA GLU A 19 15.20 16.45 12.05
C GLU A 19 13.77 16.40 11.55
N ALA A 20 13.19 17.56 11.26
CA ALA A 20 11.82 17.63 10.77
C ALA A 20 11.68 16.92 9.43
N LEU A 21 12.64 17.09 8.52
CA LEU A 21 12.61 16.44 7.23
C LEU A 21 12.74 14.92 7.38
N THR A 22 13.66 14.47 8.23
CA THR A 22 13.84 13.04 8.47
C THR A 22 12.55 12.42 9.02
N SER A 23 11.94 13.08 10.01
CA SER A 23 10.70 12.61 10.59
C SER A 23 9.58 12.59 9.55
N TYR A 24 9.51 13.63 8.73
CA TYR A 24 8.49 13.70 7.70
C TYR A 24 8.59 12.53 6.72
N PHE A 25 9.79 12.24 6.25
CA PHE A 25 9.96 11.14 5.30
C PHE A 25 9.66 9.79 5.94
N LYS A 26 10.05 9.60 7.19
CA LYS A 26 9.71 8.39 7.91
C LYS A 26 8.20 8.22 8.07
N GLN A 27 7.53 9.30 8.46
CA GLN A 27 6.09 9.24 8.67
C GLN A 27 5.34 9.03 7.37
N ALA A 28 5.79 9.65 6.29
CA ALA A 28 5.16 9.46 4.98
C ALA A 28 5.24 8.00 4.55
N GLY A 29 6.41 7.37 4.71
CA GLY A 29 6.57 5.96 4.39
C GLY A 29 5.74 5.07 5.28
N LEU A 30 5.69 5.36 6.57
CA LEU A 30 4.89 4.60 7.52
C LEU A 30 3.40 4.73 7.20
N THR A 31 2.94 5.93 6.91
CA THR A 31 1.54 6.16 6.56
C THR A 31 1.15 5.35 5.34
N LYS A 32 2.01 5.32 4.33
CA LYS A 32 1.74 4.53 3.13
C LYS A 32 1.60 3.06 3.48
N ARG A 33 2.50 2.52 4.30
CA ARG A 33 2.44 1.11 4.68
C ARG A 33 1.20 0.80 5.51
N VAL A 34 0.83 1.70 6.41
CA VAL A 34 -0.37 1.52 7.22
C VAL A 34 -1.61 1.51 6.35
N GLN A 35 -1.68 2.40 5.37
CA GLN A 35 -2.82 2.43 4.45
C GLN A 35 -2.88 1.19 3.58
N GLN A 36 -1.74 0.69 3.14
CA GLN A 36 -1.68 -0.55 2.37
C GLN A 36 -2.15 -1.74 3.20
N ALA A 37 -1.73 -1.81 4.46
CA ALA A 37 -2.19 -2.87 5.36
C ALA A 37 -3.69 -2.76 5.61
N GLY A 38 -4.20 -1.55 5.73
CA GLY A 38 -5.63 -1.31 5.92
C GLY A 38 -6.49 -1.83 4.78
N ILE A 39 -5.95 -1.89 3.57
CA ILE A 39 -6.66 -2.45 2.43
C ILE A 39 -6.97 -3.92 2.68
N ILE A 40 -6.02 -4.66 3.23
CA ILE A 40 -6.22 -6.08 3.52
C ILE A 40 -7.30 -6.26 4.58
N GLU A 41 -7.26 -5.45 5.63
CA GLU A 41 -8.26 -5.53 6.70
C GLU A 41 -9.65 -5.15 6.23
N SER A 42 -9.75 -4.19 5.32
CA SER A 42 -11.03 -3.69 4.83
C SER A 42 -11.47 -4.33 3.52
N TRP A 43 -10.80 -5.39 3.11
CA TRP A 43 -11.03 -6.00 1.78
C TRP A 43 -12.50 -6.31 1.54
N ALA A 44 -13.15 -6.98 2.51
CA ALA A 44 -14.54 -7.39 2.34
C ALA A 44 -15.47 -6.20 2.13
N GLU A 45 -15.22 -5.11 2.83
CA GLU A 45 -16.03 -3.90 2.69
C GLU A 45 -15.79 -3.22 1.35
N LEU A 46 -14.54 -3.28 0.87
CA LEU A 46 -14.16 -2.58 -0.36
C LEU A 46 -14.66 -3.29 -1.61
N VAL A 47 -14.65 -4.61 -1.62
CA VAL A 47 -15.02 -5.39 -2.81
C VAL A 47 -16.42 -5.98 -2.72
N GLY A 48 -16.98 -6.04 -1.53
CA GLY A 48 -18.31 -6.62 -1.33
C GLY A 48 -18.27 -8.10 -0.96
N PRO A 49 -19.36 -8.61 -0.38
CA PRO A 49 -19.36 -9.98 0.18
C PRO A 49 -19.19 -11.07 -0.86
N GLN A 50 -19.68 -10.87 -2.08
CA GLN A 50 -19.56 -11.91 -3.10
C GLN A 50 -18.11 -12.12 -3.51
N ILE A 51 -17.39 -11.06 -3.76
CA ILE A 51 -15.99 -11.14 -4.13
C ILE A 51 -15.16 -11.58 -2.93
N ALA A 52 -15.47 -11.05 -1.75
CA ALA A 52 -14.73 -11.40 -0.54
C ALA A 52 -14.83 -12.90 -0.24
N ALA A 53 -15.94 -13.53 -0.57
CA ALA A 53 -16.14 -14.96 -0.29
C ALA A 53 -15.20 -15.86 -1.12
N VAL A 54 -14.74 -15.40 -2.26
CA VAL A 54 -13.91 -16.21 -3.16
C VAL A 54 -12.48 -15.70 -3.28
N THR A 55 -12.11 -14.74 -2.45
CA THR A 55 -10.77 -14.12 -2.51
C THR A 55 -10.16 -14.01 -1.12
N ALA A 56 -8.84 -13.93 -1.08
CA ALA A 56 -8.10 -13.68 0.15
C ALA A 56 -6.91 -12.80 -0.20
N PRO A 57 -6.92 -11.53 0.24
CA PRO A 57 -5.77 -10.66 -0.01
C PRO A 57 -4.60 -11.13 0.86
N GLU A 58 -3.43 -11.25 0.25
CA GLU A 58 -2.26 -11.75 0.97
C GLU A 58 -1.33 -10.65 1.42
N SER A 59 -0.98 -9.76 0.51
CA SER A 59 0.01 -8.74 0.82
C SER A 59 -0.05 -7.62 -0.18
N VAL A 60 0.49 -6.47 0.23
CA VAL A 60 0.71 -5.34 -0.67
C VAL A 60 2.19 -5.03 -0.62
N THR A 61 2.84 -5.02 -1.78
CA THR A 61 4.26 -4.68 -1.83
C THR A 61 4.45 -3.18 -1.69
N PRO A 62 5.64 -2.73 -1.30
CA PRO A 62 5.91 -1.29 -1.25
C PRO A 62 5.71 -0.60 -2.60
N ASP A 63 5.85 -1.34 -3.69
CA ASP A 63 5.65 -0.81 -5.04
C ASP A 63 4.17 -0.61 -5.37
N GLY A 64 3.28 -1.13 -4.55
CA GLY A 64 1.85 -0.98 -4.78
C GLY A 64 1.21 -2.14 -5.51
N ILE A 65 1.79 -3.34 -5.43
CA ILE A 65 1.19 -4.54 -6.02
C ILE A 65 0.45 -5.30 -4.93
N LEU A 66 -0.85 -5.43 -5.11
CA LEU A 66 -1.69 -6.20 -4.20
C LEU A 66 -1.79 -7.63 -4.73
N ARG A 67 -1.46 -8.59 -3.88
CA ARG A 67 -1.53 -10.01 -4.23
C ARG A 67 -2.76 -10.60 -3.58
N VAL A 68 -3.62 -11.18 -4.39
CA VAL A 68 -4.90 -11.71 -3.93
C VAL A 68 -5.03 -13.15 -4.43
N ARG A 69 -5.30 -14.06 -3.49
CA ARG A 69 -5.64 -15.42 -3.85
C ARG A 69 -7.10 -15.48 -4.26
N VAL A 70 -7.37 -16.29 -5.27
CA VAL A 70 -8.72 -16.45 -5.78
C VAL A 70 -9.05 -17.94 -5.81
N ALA A 71 -10.22 -18.28 -5.31
CA ALA A 71 -10.60 -19.69 -5.13
C ALA A 71 -10.55 -20.52 -6.41
N THR A 72 -10.91 -19.92 -7.55
CA THR A 72 -10.95 -20.64 -8.82
C THR A 72 -10.40 -19.79 -9.95
N ALA A 73 -9.94 -20.44 -11.02
CA ALA A 73 -9.44 -19.75 -12.18
C ALA A 73 -10.52 -18.92 -12.90
N PRO A 74 -11.76 -19.43 -13.07
CA PRO A 74 -12.82 -18.59 -13.66
C PRO A 74 -13.05 -17.30 -12.88
N TRP A 75 -13.03 -17.34 -11.56
CA TRP A 75 -13.17 -16.13 -10.75
C TRP A 75 -11.99 -15.19 -10.95
N ALA A 76 -10.77 -15.74 -11.04
CA ALA A 76 -9.59 -14.91 -11.27
C ALA A 76 -9.71 -14.17 -12.60
N ASN A 77 -10.21 -14.83 -13.62
CA ASN A 77 -10.41 -14.23 -14.94
C ASN A 77 -11.46 -13.11 -14.87
N GLU A 78 -12.57 -13.38 -14.22
CA GLU A 78 -13.64 -12.41 -14.03
C GLU A 78 -13.13 -11.17 -13.29
N LEU A 79 -12.40 -11.39 -12.21
CA LEU A 79 -11.88 -10.30 -11.40
C LEU A 79 -10.83 -9.46 -12.13
N SER A 80 -10.04 -10.09 -13.01
CA SER A 80 -9.07 -9.33 -13.80
C SER A 80 -9.77 -8.35 -14.75
N LEU A 81 -10.96 -8.69 -15.22
CA LEU A 81 -11.76 -7.78 -16.03
C LEU A 81 -12.35 -6.64 -15.21
N MET A 82 -12.58 -6.87 -13.91
CA MET A 82 -13.12 -5.87 -13.00
C MET A 82 -12.04 -5.05 -12.31
N ALA A 83 -10.78 -5.37 -12.57
CA ALA A 83 -9.66 -4.75 -11.86
C ALA A 83 -9.67 -3.23 -11.88
N PRO A 84 -9.97 -2.54 -12.99
CA PRO A 84 -10.00 -1.07 -12.96
C PRO A 84 -11.00 -0.50 -11.96
N LYS A 85 -12.17 -1.10 -11.85
CA LYS A 85 -13.17 -0.65 -10.89
C LYS A 85 -12.73 -0.93 -9.46
N ILE A 86 -12.16 -2.11 -9.24
CA ILE A 86 -11.70 -2.50 -7.92
C ILE A 86 -10.56 -1.57 -7.48
N LEU A 87 -9.62 -1.30 -8.38
CA LEU A 87 -8.51 -0.39 -8.09
C LEU A 87 -9.00 1.00 -7.73
N ALA A 88 -10.00 1.49 -8.45
CA ALA A 88 -10.56 2.81 -8.15
C ALA A 88 -11.13 2.85 -6.75
N ARG A 89 -11.82 1.79 -6.32
CA ARG A 89 -12.38 1.74 -4.97
C ARG A 89 -11.31 1.61 -3.90
N LEU A 90 -10.29 0.80 -4.15
CA LEU A 90 -9.20 0.62 -3.20
C LEU A 90 -8.43 1.90 -2.98
N ASN A 91 -8.28 2.70 -4.02
CA ASN A 91 -7.46 3.91 -3.97
C ASN A 91 -8.24 5.17 -3.60
N ALA A 92 -9.55 5.08 -3.49
CA ALA A 92 -10.38 6.24 -3.20
C ALA A 92 -9.99 6.85 -1.85
N GLY A 93 -9.56 8.10 -1.87
CA GLY A 93 -9.21 8.82 -0.66
C GLY A 93 -7.95 8.33 0.05
N ARG A 94 -7.15 7.52 -0.60
CA ARG A 94 -5.94 6.97 0.00
C ARG A 94 -4.69 7.47 -0.68
N THR A 95 -3.62 7.63 0.09
CA THR A 95 -2.32 8.03 -0.44
C THR A 95 -1.42 6.83 -0.71
N GLY A 96 -1.57 5.74 0.03
CA GLY A 96 -0.83 4.50 -0.21
C GLY A 96 -1.48 3.69 -1.31
N ARG A 97 -1.23 4.05 -2.54
CA ARG A 97 -1.97 3.52 -3.67
C ARG A 97 -1.55 2.11 -4.04
N VAL A 98 -2.55 1.35 -4.47
CA VAL A 98 -2.35 0.08 -5.15
C VAL A 98 -2.33 0.39 -6.64
N LYS A 99 -1.26 -0.01 -7.30
CA LYS A 99 -1.09 0.23 -8.74
C LYS A 99 -1.59 -0.93 -9.57
N GLU A 100 -1.46 -2.13 -9.02
CA GLU A 100 -1.78 -3.35 -9.76
C GLU A 100 -2.27 -4.40 -8.79
N ILE A 101 -3.17 -5.26 -9.25
CA ILE A 101 -3.62 -6.41 -8.47
C ILE A 101 -3.21 -7.66 -9.21
N ARG A 102 -2.59 -8.59 -8.49
CA ARG A 102 -2.25 -9.90 -9.02
C ARG A 102 -3.22 -10.92 -8.49
N TRP A 103 -4.02 -11.45 -9.38
CA TRP A 103 -5.01 -12.45 -9.05
C TRP A 103 -4.38 -13.83 -9.22
N MET A 104 -4.25 -14.57 -8.13
CA MET A 104 -3.57 -15.87 -8.14
C MET A 104 -4.57 -16.97 -7.83
N PRO A 105 -4.97 -17.77 -8.83
CA PRO A 105 -5.87 -18.90 -8.55
C PRO A 105 -5.20 -19.92 -7.65
N GLY A 106 -5.97 -20.48 -6.74
CA GLY A 106 -5.48 -21.50 -5.83
C GLY A 106 -6.29 -21.54 -4.54
N PRO A 107 -5.95 -22.47 -3.64
CA PRO A 107 -6.68 -22.56 -2.38
C PRO A 107 -6.55 -21.27 -1.57
N ILE A 108 -7.64 -20.87 -0.95
CA ILE A 108 -7.66 -19.70 -0.09
C ILE A 108 -7.86 -20.08 1.37
#